data_f96834b490e5a5578346cdc10a757f55
#
_entry.id   f96834b490e5a5578346cdc10a757f55
#
_cell.length_a   1.000
_cell.length_b   1.000
_cell.length_c   1.000
_cell.angle_alpha   90.00
_cell.angle_beta   90.00
_cell.angle_gamma   90.00
#
_symmetry.space_group_name_H-M   'P 1'
#
loop_
_entity.id
_entity.type
_entity.pdbx_description
1 polymer ?
#
loop_
_entity_poly.entity_id
_entity_poly.type
_entity_poly.pdbx_seq_one_letter_code
_entity_poly.pdbx_strand_id
1 'polypeptide(L)'
;YGKLHPELPRRKSRHLKLEDLKKLMETPVDKPNLQRVRDWFLFATFTGLSYADLKRLSEKDITQSDDGTYWIHIRRQKTETPSAIRLLNVPLQIIEKYRHERKSDRIFNLYCRGYLIKLTRELGRTYGFDMTFHKARHNFGTHITLSLGVPIETVSRMMGHKSISTTQIYAKVTDRKVDEDMKRLKEQTKGRKINLYEEDEPETADIITVNG
;
A
#
# COMPACT_ATOMS: atom_id res chain seq x y z
N TYR A 1 -3.70 38.49 31.05
CA TYR A 1 -4.40 37.21 31.25
C TYR A 1 -4.28 36.40 29.96
N GLY A 2 -3.27 35.55 29.88
CA GLY A 2 -3.05 34.61 28.77
C GLY A 2 -4.09 33.48 28.85
N LYS A 3 -4.98 33.37 27.88
CA LYS A 3 -5.86 32.19 27.71
C LYS A 3 -4.99 31.01 27.28
N LEU A 4 -4.75 30.05 28.19
CA LEU A 4 -4.28 28.74 27.87
C LEU A 4 -5.34 28.09 26.95
N HIS A 5 -5.03 27.93 25.67
CA HIS A 5 -5.78 27.04 24.79
C HIS A 5 -5.48 25.61 25.22
N PRO A 6 -6.48 24.79 25.61
CA PRO A 6 -6.23 23.39 25.91
C PRO A 6 -5.70 22.71 24.65
N GLU A 7 -4.53 22.08 24.76
CA GLU A 7 -3.99 21.26 23.67
C GLU A 7 -5.02 20.17 23.32
N LEU A 8 -5.53 20.22 22.10
CA LEU A 8 -6.42 19.18 21.59
C LEU A 8 -5.69 17.83 21.68
N PRO A 9 -6.33 16.77 22.20
CA PRO A 9 -5.70 15.47 22.35
C PRO A 9 -5.16 15.00 21.00
N ARG A 10 -3.85 14.74 20.91
CA ARG A 10 -3.19 14.27 19.69
C ARG A 10 -3.92 13.03 19.17
N ARG A 11 -4.57 13.13 18.03
CA ARG A 11 -5.24 11.98 17.38
C ARG A 11 -4.22 10.86 17.22
N LYS A 12 -4.47 9.71 17.85
CA LYS A 12 -3.62 8.51 17.67
C LYS A 12 -3.50 8.21 16.19
N SER A 13 -2.26 8.03 15.71
CA SER A 13 -1.98 7.70 14.32
C SER A 13 -2.74 6.42 13.90
N ARG A 14 -3.34 6.45 12.72
CA ARG A 14 -4.07 5.32 12.14
C ARG A 14 -3.14 4.23 11.59
N HIS A 15 -1.88 4.55 11.32
CA HIS A 15 -0.83 3.66 10.82
C HIS A 15 0.39 3.72 11.74
N LEU A 16 1.31 2.78 11.61
CA LEU A 16 2.62 2.83 12.26
C LEU A 16 3.48 3.89 11.57
N LYS A 17 4.49 4.39 12.27
CA LYS A 17 5.58 5.13 11.61
C LYS A 17 6.40 4.17 10.74
N LEU A 18 7.10 4.71 9.76
CA LEU A 18 7.93 3.88 8.87
C LEU A 18 9.06 3.19 9.64
N GLU A 19 9.66 3.89 10.62
CA GLU A 19 10.71 3.35 11.49
C GLU A 19 10.18 2.18 12.35
N ASP A 20 8.95 2.30 12.87
CA ASP A 20 8.31 1.23 13.66
C ASP A 20 8.04 -0.01 12.79
N LEU A 21 7.59 0.21 11.54
CA LEU A 21 7.39 -0.86 10.58
C LEU A 21 8.71 -1.56 10.22
N LYS A 22 9.77 -0.79 9.98
CA LYS A 22 11.12 -1.30 9.73
C LYS A 22 11.62 -2.13 10.92
N LYS A 23 11.51 -1.61 12.14
CA LYS A 23 11.86 -2.33 13.37
C LYS A 23 11.09 -3.65 13.49
N LEU A 24 9.78 -3.65 13.18
CA LEU A 24 8.97 -4.86 13.18
C LEU A 24 9.45 -5.90 12.16
N MET A 25 9.94 -5.48 11.00
CA MET A 25 10.46 -6.38 9.96
C MET A 25 11.82 -6.97 10.32
N GLU A 26 12.71 -6.18 10.91
CA GLU A 26 14.12 -6.52 11.14
C GLU A 26 14.36 -7.24 12.48
N THR A 27 13.51 -7.02 13.47
CA THR A 27 13.70 -7.58 14.82
C THR A 27 12.78 -8.78 15.06
N PRO A 28 13.29 -10.01 15.15
CA PRO A 28 12.48 -11.18 15.48
C PRO A 28 11.99 -11.15 16.93
N VAL A 29 11.03 -12.01 17.24
CA VAL A 29 10.55 -12.26 18.61
C VAL A 29 10.70 -13.74 18.95
N ASP A 30 11.14 -14.03 20.18
CA ASP A 30 11.47 -15.39 20.59
C ASP A 30 10.22 -16.28 20.78
N LYS A 31 9.10 -15.69 21.24
CA LYS A 31 7.88 -16.44 21.49
C LYS A 31 7.18 -16.86 20.18
N PRO A 32 7.01 -18.16 19.90
CA PRO A 32 6.46 -18.63 18.61
C PRO A 32 5.07 -18.06 18.28
N ASN A 33 4.20 -17.87 19.28
CA ASN A 33 2.87 -17.30 19.10
C ASN A 33 2.92 -15.81 18.72
N LEU A 34 3.85 -15.05 19.30
CA LEU A 34 4.07 -13.65 18.94
C LEU A 34 4.72 -13.54 17.55
N GLN A 35 5.66 -14.43 17.23
CA GLN A 35 6.26 -14.52 15.90
C GLN A 35 5.22 -14.74 14.81
N ARG A 36 4.24 -15.66 15.03
CA ARG A 36 3.12 -15.86 14.09
C ARG A 36 2.28 -14.60 13.91
N VAL A 37 1.93 -13.94 15.02
CA VAL A 37 1.12 -12.70 14.97
C VAL A 37 1.87 -11.58 14.24
N ARG A 38 3.20 -11.47 14.45
CA ARG A 38 4.07 -10.53 13.72
C ARG A 38 4.02 -10.80 12.22
N ASP A 39 4.21 -12.03 11.82
CA ASP A 39 4.23 -12.41 10.40
C ASP A 39 2.86 -12.19 9.74
N TRP A 40 1.76 -12.53 10.41
CA TRP A 40 0.41 -12.25 9.91
C TRP A 40 0.10 -10.75 9.84
N PHE A 41 0.61 -9.97 10.78
CA PHE A 41 0.50 -8.51 10.74
C PHE A 41 1.28 -7.93 9.55
N LEU A 42 2.50 -8.41 9.31
CA LEU A 42 3.30 -8.04 8.13
C LEU A 42 2.59 -8.46 6.85
N PHE A 43 2.07 -9.67 6.77
CA PHE A 43 1.27 -10.09 5.62
C PHE A 43 0.10 -9.14 5.34
N ALA A 44 -0.68 -8.79 6.37
CA ALA A 44 -1.76 -7.83 6.26
C ALA A 44 -1.27 -6.41 5.87
N THR A 45 -0.08 -6.02 6.31
CA THR A 45 0.57 -4.76 5.93
C THR A 45 0.93 -4.72 4.45
N PHE A 46 1.39 -5.82 3.86
CA PHE A 46 1.80 -5.87 2.46
C PHE A 46 0.68 -6.28 1.49
N THR A 47 -0.49 -6.67 1.99
CA THR A 47 -1.63 -7.06 1.16
C THR A 47 -2.88 -6.19 1.37
N GLY A 48 -2.92 -5.42 2.45
CA GLY A 48 -4.09 -4.63 2.82
C GLY A 48 -5.31 -5.47 3.22
N LEU A 49 -5.17 -6.78 3.43
CA LEU A 49 -6.26 -7.65 3.85
C LEU A 49 -6.72 -7.31 5.26
N SER A 50 -8.05 -7.36 5.49
CA SER A 50 -8.59 -7.30 6.85
C SER A 50 -8.39 -8.64 7.56
N TYR A 51 -8.51 -8.64 8.90
CA TYR A 51 -8.51 -9.90 9.65
C TYR A 51 -9.53 -10.91 9.13
N ALA A 52 -10.72 -10.45 8.78
CA ALA A 52 -11.80 -11.30 8.30
C ALA A 52 -11.46 -11.95 6.94
N ASP A 53 -10.87 -11.17 6.02
CA ASP A 53 -10.43 -11.69 4.73
C ASP A 53 -9.22 -12.61 4.88
N LEU A 54 -8.26 -12.24 5.72
CA LEU A 54 -7.09 -13.06 6.02
C LEU A 54 -7.46 -14.43 6.60
N LYS A 55 -8.47 -14.46 7.50
CA LYS A 55 -9.00 -15.71 8.09
C LYS A 55 -9.63 -16.63 7.04
N ARG A 56 -10.17 -16.07 5.96
CA ARG A 56 -10.84 -16.85 4.91
C ARG A 56 -9.91 -17.18 3.74
N LEU A 57 -8.76 -16.54 3.67
CA LEU A 57 -7.81 -16.72 2.57
C LEU A 57 -7.43 -18.18 2.42
N SER A 58 -7.59 -18.71 1.21
CA SER A 58 -7.36 -20.11 0.89
C SER A 58 -6.49 -20.26 -0.36
N GLU A 59 -6.02 -21.45 -0.65
CA GLU A 59 -5.16 -21.72 -1.81
C GLU A 59 -5.82 -21.33 -3.14
N LYS A 60 -7.13 -21.56 -3.28
CA LYS A 60 -7.90 -21.18 -4.48
C LYS A 60 -7.96 -19.69 -4.75
N ASP A 61 -7.70 -18.87 -3.73
CA ASP A 61 -7.67 -17.40 -3.85
C ASP A 61 -6.32 -16.89 -4.36
N ILE A 62 -5.31 -17.78 -4.45
CA ILE A 62 -3.97 -17.46 -4.95
C ILE A 62 -3.81 -18.05 -6.34
N THR A 63 -3.48 -17.20 -7.31
CA THR A 63 -3.24 -17.58 -8.70
C THR A 63 -1.84 -17.15 -9.12
N GLN A 64 -1.25 -17.88 -10.05
CA GLN A 64 0.00 -17.50 -10.71
C GLN A 64 -0.31 -17.13 -12.15
N SER A 65 0.17 -15.97 -12.59
CA SER A 65 0.11 -15.54 -13.99
C SER A 65 1.22 -16.20 -14.81
N ASP A 66 1.12 -16.14 -16.14
CA ASP A 66 2.09 -16.73 -17.08
C ASP A 66 3.51 -16.19 -16.91
N ASP A 67 3.65 -14.93 -16.43
CA ASP A 67 4.94 -14.30 -16.10
C ASP A 67 5.53 -14.74 -14.75
N GLY A 68 4.91 -15.73 -14.07
CA GLY A 68 5.33 -16.21 -12.77
C GLY A 68 4.86 -15.36 -11.58
N THR A 69 4.13 -14.26 -11.80
CA THR A 69 3.64 -13.37 -10.74
C THR A 69 2.47 -13.99 -9.97
N TYR A 70 2.50 -13.91 -8.66
CA TYR A 70 1.42 -14.39 -7.80
C TYR A 70 0.44 -13.28 -7.44
N TRP A 71 -0.85 -13.62 -7.44
CA TRP A 71 -1.96 -12.72 -7.14
C TRP A 71 -2.90 -13.32 -6.11
N ILE A 72 -3.51 -12.47 -5.29
CA ILE A 72 -4.68 -12.81 -4.48
C ILE A 72 -5.91 -12.23 -5.17
N HIS A 73 -6.88 -13.08 -5.48
CA HIS A 73 -8.20 -12.71 -6.00
C HIS A 73 -9.27 -13.10 -5.00
N ILE A 74 -9.89 -12.11 -4.35
CA ILE A 74 -10.94 -12.36 -3.35
C ILE A 74 -12.13 -11.41 -3.52
N ARG A 75 -13.29 -11.83 -3.02
CA ARG A 75 -14.37 -10.91 -2.67
C ARG A 75 -14.25 -10.53 -1.20
N ARG A 76 -14.23 -9.24 -0.91
CA ARG A 76 -14.10 -8.71 0.46
C ARG A 76 -15.32 -9.12 1.29
N GLN A 77 -15.10 -9.64 2.50
CA GLN A 77 -16.22 -10.12 3.35
C GLN A 77 -17.21 -9.01 3.71
N LYS A 78 -16.73 -7.80 3.98
CA LYS A 78 -17.59 -6.68 4.42
C LYS A 78 -18.32 -5.99 3.29
N THR A 79 -17.72 -5.90 2.11
CA THR A 79 -18.21 -5.06 1.00
C THR A 79 -18.65 -5.86 -0.21
N GLU A 80 -18.29 -7.15 -0.25
CA GLU A 80 -18.47 -8.06 -1.40
C GLU A 80 -17.81 -7.58 -2.70
N THR A 81 -16.98 -6.53 -2.58
CA THR A 81 -16.26 -5.94 -3.70
C THR A 81 -15.10 -6.86 -4.10
N PRO A 82 -14.88 -7.11 -5.39
CA PRO A 82 -13.71 -7.84 -5.85
C PRO A 82 -12.43 -7.06 -5.51
N SER A 83 -11.39 -7.79 -5.15
CA SER A 83 -10.08 -7.26 -4.82
C SER A 83 -9.02 -8.15 -5.47
N ALA A 84 -8.11 -7.56 -6.23
CA ALA A 84 -6.98 -8.22 -6.85
C ALA A 84 -5.69 -7.58 -6.31
N ILE A 85 -4.82 -8.37 -5.69
CA ILE A 85 -3.62 -7.90 -5.02
C ILE A 85 -2.43 -8.70 -5.55
N ARG A 86 -1.49 -8.00 -6.19
CA ARG A 86 -0.21 -8.59 -6.58
C ARG A 86 0.63 -8.87 -5.34
N LEU A 87 1.13 -10.09 -5.19
CA LEU A 87 1.97 -10.46 -4.06
C LEU A 87 3.41 -10.00 -4.28
N LEU A 88 3.93 -9.28 -3.28
CA LEU A 88 5.33 -8.91 -3.17
C LEU A 88 6.12 -10.02 -2.46
N ASN A 89 7.45 -9.89 -2.39
CA ASN A 89 8.32 -10.92 -1.79
C ASN A 89 7.98 -11.24 -0.33
N VAL A 90 7.68 -10.24 0.51
CA VAL A 90 7.39 -10.46 1.93
C VAL A 90 6.18 -11.35 2.16
N PRO A 91 5.00 -11.10 1.54
CA PRO A 91 3.88 -12.04 1.60
C PRO A 91 4.21 -13.44 1.11
N LEU A 92 4.96 -13.58 0.03
CA LEU A 92 5.33 -14.90 -0.52
C LEU A 92 6.20 -15.69 0.46
N GLN A 93 7.20 -15.06 1.07
CA GLN A 93 8.04 -15.67 2.10
C GLN A 93 7.21 -16.13 3.31
N ILE A 94 6.21 -15.33 3.72
CA ILE A 94 5.34 -15.70 4.84
C ILE A 94 4.43 -16.88 4.48
N ILE A 95 3.86 -16.91 3.26
CA ILE A 95 3.07 -18.04 2.77
C ILE A 95 3.90 -19.32 2.79
N GLU A 96 5.12 -19.27 2.30
CA GLU A 96 6.01 -20.43 2.23
C GLU A 96 6.43 -20.90 3.62
N LYS A 97 6.78 -19.96 4.51
CA LYS A 97 7.15 -20.28 5.91
C LYS A 97 6.09 -21.13 6.63
N TYR A 98 4.80 -20.85 6.39
CA TYR A 98 3.69 -21.55 7.06
C TYR A 98 3.06 -22.66 6.23
N ARG A 99 3.61 -23.01 5.06
CA ARG A 99 3.06 -23.99 4.13
C ARG A 99 2.85 -25.35 4.78
N HIS A 100 3.85 -25.85 5.51
CA HIS A 100 3.81 -27.17 6.14
C HIS A 100 2.96 -27.25 7.41
N GLU A 101 2.51 -26.12 7.94
CA GLU A 101 1.67 -26.06 9.13
C GLU A 101 0.17 -26.02 8.82
N ARG A 102 -0.20 -25.99 7.53
CA ARG A 102 -1.60 -25.91 7.10
C ARG A 102 -2.35 -27.19 7.46
N LYS A 103 -3.52 -27.01 8.07
CA LYS A 103 -4.42 -28.11 8.45
C LYS A 103 -5.65 -28.22 7.53
N SER A 104 -5.78 -27.30 6.56
CA SER A 104 -6.89 -27.19 5.61
C SER A 104 -6.44 -26.44 4.37
N ASP A 105 -7.36 -26.10 3.47
CA ASP A 105 -7.14 -25.22 2.32
C ASP A 105 -6.77 -23.77 2.69
N ARG A 106 -6.89 -23.41 3.99
CA ARG A 106 -6.56 -22.07 4.47
C ARG A 106 -5.08 -21.81 4.44
N ILE A 107 -4.70 -20.60 4.00
CA ILE A 107 -3.28 -20.19 3.96
C ILE A 107 -2.72 -20.09 5.38
N PHE A 108 -3.52 -19.60 6.34
CA PHE A 108 -3.10 -19.46 7.73
C PHE A 108 -4.11 -20.04 8.72
N ASN A 109 -3.61 -20.70 9.74
CA ASN A 109 -4.38 -21.15 10.89
C ASN A 109 -4.46 -20.03 11.94
N LEU A 110 -5.20 -18.95 11.64
CA LEU A 110 -5.29 -17.79 12.53
C LEU A 110 -5.94 -18.14 13.86
N TYR A 111 -5.40 -17.56 14.93
CA TYR A 111 -6.02 -17.60 16.25
C TYR A 111 -7.43 -16.99 16.26
N CYS A 112 -8.24 -17.38 17.21
CA CYS A 112 -9.53 -16.73 17.44
C CYS A 112 -9.33 -15.23 17.70
N ARG A 113 -10.33 -14.42 17.37
CA ARG A 113 -10.21 -12.95 17.36
C ARG A 113 -9.76 -12.38 18.72
N GLY A 114 -10.32 -12.89 19.84
CA GLY A 114 -9.96 -12.41 21.16
C GLY A 114 -8.49 -12.66 21.51
N TYR A 115 -8.01 -13.87 21.25
CA TYR A 115 -6.62 -14.23 21.51
C TYR A 115 -5.65 -13.48 20.60
N LEU A 116 -6.00 -13.32 19.32
CA LEU A 116 -5.20 -12.53 18.38
C LEU A 116 -5.06 -11.07 18.83
N ILE A 117 -6.15 -10.44 19.31
CA ILE A 117 -6.10 -9.07 19.84
C ILE A 117 -5.17 -8.99 21.06
N LYS A 118 -5.26 -9.97 21.98
CA LYS A 118 -4.38 -10.04 23.15
C LYS A 118 -2.91 -10.11 22.72
N LEU A 119 -2.55 -11.04 21.83
CA LEU A 119 -1.19 -11.22 21.35
C LEU A 119 -0.69 -10.01 20.53
N THR A 120 -1.55 -9.39 19.72
CA THR A 120 -1.19 -8.19 18.97
C THR A 120 -0.84 -7.02 19.91
N ARG A 121 -1.57 -6.86 21.01
CA ARG A 121 -1.24 -5.85 22.03
C ARG A 121 0.04 -6.18 22.79
N GLU A 122 0.26 -7.46 23.13
CA GLU A 122 1.51 -7.93 23.75
C GLU A 122 2.68 -7.65 22.84
N LEU A 123 2.57 -8.01 21.56
CA LEU A 123 3.58 -7.71 20.54
C LEU A 123 3.88 -6.20 20.44
N GLY A 124 2.83 -5.36 20.41
CA GLY A 124 2.98 -3.91 20.40
C GLY A 124 3.76 -3.39 21.61
N ARG A 125 3.52 -3.94 22.81
CA ARG A 125 4.29 -3.59 24.03
C ARG A 125 5.76 -3.99 23.89
N THR A 126 6.06 -5.17 23.33
CA THR A 126 7.42 -5.64 23.10
C THR A 126 8.20 -4.68 22.19
N TYR A 127 7.58 -4.13 21.15
CA TYR A 127 8.20 -3.19 20.24
C TYR A 127 8.11 -1.71 20.67
N GLY A 128 7.25 -1.38 21.65
CA GLY A 128 7.08 -0.02 22.16
C GLY A 128 6.08 0.84 21.39
N PHE A 129 5.18 0.24 20.59
CA PHE A 129 4.14 0.97 19.86
C PHE A 129 2.79 0.23 19.81
N ASP A 130 1.71 0.97 19.60
CA ASP A 130 0.36 0.41 19.54
C ASP A 130 0.10 -0.31 18.21
N MET A 131 -0.31 -1.57 18.28
CA MET A 131 -0.57 -2.43 17.11
C MET A 131 -2.01 -2.91 17.07
N THR A 132 -2.59 -2.90 15.87
CA THR A 132 -3.87 -3.50 15.53
C THR A 132 -3.86 -3.96 14.07
N PHE A 133 -4.58 -5.02 13.71
CA PHE A 133 -4.69 -5.45 12.31
C PHE A 133 -5.32 -4.37 11.40
N HIS A 134 -6.08 -3.44 11.98
CA HIS A 134 -6.57 -2.28 11.25
C HIS A 134 -5.42 -1.34 10.84
N LYS A 135 -4.44 -1.14 11.73
CA LYS A 135 -3.22 -0.38 11.39
C LYS A 135 -2.38 -1.05 10.30
N ALA A 136 -2.32 -2.40 10.26
CA ALA A 136 -1.66 -3.11 9.17
C ALA A 136 -2.27 -2.73 7.80
N ARG A 137 -3.59 -2.73 7.69
CA ARG A 137 -4.29 -2.29 6.48
C ARG A 137 -4.06 -0.80 6.18
N HIS A 138 -3.98 0.06 7.18
CA HIS A 138 -3.62 1.46 7.00
C HIS A 138 -2.17 1.63 6.52
N ASN A 139 -1.23 0.80 7.01
CA ASN A 139 0.16 0.79 6.51
C ASN A 139 0.21 0.45 5.02
N PHE A 140 -0.59 -0.54 4.57
CA PHE A 140 -0.69 -0.85 3.14
C PHE A 140 -1.10 0.37 2.32
N GLY A 141 -2.22 1.01 2.68
CA GLY A 141 -2.71 2.17 1.95
C GLY A 141 -1.76 3.37 1.99
N THR A 142 -0.98 3.53 3.06
CA THR A 142 -0.09 4.69 3.23
C THR A 142 1.34 4.36 2.77
N HIS A 143 2.04 3.46 3.47
CA HIS A 143 3.48 3.24 3.29
C HIS A 143 3.83 2.35 2.11
N ILE A 144 3.00 1.30 1.86
CA ILE A 144 3.31 0.29 0.85
C ILE A 144 2.82 0.72 -0.54
N THR A 145 1.83 1.60 -0.63
CA THR A 145 1.23 1.97 -1.90
C THR A 145 1.30 3.47 -2.20
N LEU A 146 0.48 4.31 -1.59
CA LEU A 146 0.38 5.73 -1.97
C LEU A 146 1.69 6.51 -1.79
N SER A 147 2.44 6.27 -0.70
CA SER A 147 3.74 6.92 -0.50
C SER A 147 4.79 6.52 -1.52
N LEU A 148 4.63 5.36 -2.17
CA LEU A 148 5.50 4.87 -3.24
C LEU A 148 4.96 5.16 -4.64
N GLY A 149 3.91 5.98 -4.75
CA GLY A 149 3.41 6.50 -6.02
C GLY A 149 2.37 5.61 -6.71
N VAL A 150 1.82 4.61 -6.04
CA VAL A 150 0.70 3.84 -6.60
C VAL A 150 -0.53 4.75 -6.67
N PRO A 151 -1.21 4.88 -7.83
CA PRO A 151 -2.40 5.71 -7.98
C PRO A 151 -3.51 5.31 -7.00
N ILE A 152 -4.25 6.30 -6.51
CA ILE A 152 -5.29 6.10 -5.49
C ILE A 152 -6.41 5.17 -5.97
N GLU A 153 -6.73 5.20 -7.26
CA GLU A 153 -7.70 4.33 -7.91
C GLU A 153 -7.27 2.86 -7.84
N THR A 154 -5.99 2.62 -8.13
CA THR A 154 -5.37 1.30 -8.03
C THR A 154 -5.41 0.79 -6.60
N VAL A 155 -5.02 1.64 -5.62
CA VAL A 155 -5.08 1.30 -4.19
C VAL A 155 -6.51 1.01 -3.75
N SER A 156 -7.49 1.81 -4.18
CA SER A 156 -8.90 1.62 -3.89
C SER A 156 -9.40 0.25 -4.38
N ARG A 157 -9.02 -0.13 -5.61
CA ARG A 157 -9.34 -1.43 -6.20
C ARG A 157 -8.67 -2.58 -5.45
N MET A 158 -7.37 -2.47 -5.15
CA MET A 158 -6.63 -3.48 -4.39
C MET A 158 -7.22 -3.68 -2.99
N MET A 159 -7.63 -2.60 -2.33
CA MET A 159 -8.28 -2.65 -1.02
C MET A 159 -9.75 -3.07 -1.07
N GLY A 160 -10.37 -3.16 -2.25
CA GLY A 160 -11.77 -3.50 -2.43
C GLY A 160 -12.71 -2.50 -1.76
N HIS A 161 -12.45 -1.21 -1.93
CA HIS A 161 -13.35 -0.16 -1.49
C HIS A 161 -14.47 0.06 -2.50
N LYS A 162 -15.70 0.27 -2.03
CA LYS A 162 -16.84 0.61 -2.90
C LYS A 162 -16.74 2.02 -3.48
N SER A 163 -16.07 2.93 -2.77
CA SER A 163 -15.85 4.31 -3.19
C SER A 163 -14.41 4.70 -2.95
N ILE A 164 -13.85 5.46 -3.88
CA ILE A 164 -12.50 6.02 -3.79
C ILE A 164 -12.35 6.96 -2.59
N SER A 165 -13.45 7.62 -2.16
CA SER A 165 -13.46 8.48 -0.98
C SER A 165 -13.03 7.75 0.30
N THR A 166 -13.28 6.43 0.38
CA THR A 166 -12.78 5.59 1.47
C THR A 166 -11.24 5.48 1.45
N THR A 167 -10.62 5.61 0.29
CA THR A 167 -9.16 5.55 0.12
C THR A 167 -8.50 6.90 0.37
N GLN A 168 -9.22 8.01 0.19
CA GLN A 168 -8.71 9.36 0.40
C GLN A 168 -8.22 9.62 1.84
N ILE A 169 -8.69 8.85 2.82
CA ILE A 169 -8.17 8.92 4.20
C ILE A 169 -6.67 8.61 4.32
N TYR A 170 -6.10 7.92 3.33
CA TYR A 170 -4.67 7.61 3.23
C TYR A 170 -3.89 8.63 2.41
N ALA A 171 -4.56 9.39 1.55
CA ALA A 171 -3.97 10.34 0.62
C ALA A 171 -3.73 11.70 1.28
N LYS A 172 -2.72 11.79 2.15
CA LYS A 172 -2.18 13.09 2.55
C LYS A 172 -1.12 13.50 1.52
N VAL A 173 -1.53 14.32 0.56
CA VAL A 173 -0.60 14.97 -0.35
C VAL A 173 0.14 16.06 0.43
N THR A 174 1.45 15.95 0.55
CA THR A 174 2.32 16.96 1.13
C THR A 174 3.04 17.71 0.01
N ASP A 175 3.48 18.94 0.26
CA ASP A 175 4.28 19.71 -0.70
C ASP A 175 5.51 18.93 -1.17
N ARG A 176 6.15 18.17 -0.24
CA ARG A 176 7.24 17.27 -0.57
C ARG A 176 6.83 16.20 -1.60
N LYS A 177 5.64 15.62 -1.46
CA LYS A 177 5.15 14.60 -2.41
C LYS A 177 4.90 15.22 -3.78
N VAL A 178 4.34 16.43 -3.82
CA VAL A 178 4.17 17.19 -5.08
C VAL A 178 5.51 17.42 -5.76
N ASP A 179 6.52 17.87 -5.00
CA ASP A 179 7.86 18.11 -5.51
C ASP A 179 8.53 16.82 -6.05
N GLU A 180 8.43 15.71 -5.32
CA GLU A 180 8.93 14.40 -5.75
C GLU A 180 8.26 13.91 -7.05
N ASP A 181 6.94 14.06 -7.16
CA ASP A 181 6.18 13.64 -8.34
C ASP A 181 6.51 14.54 -9.55
N MET A 182 6.67 15.84 -9.34
CA MET A 182 7.06 16.79 -10.39
C MET A 182 8.50 16.57 -10.88
N LYS A 183 9.43 16.22 -9.99
CA LYS A 183 10.79 15.81 -10.37
C LYS A 183 10.78 14.57 -11.25
N ARG A 184 9.99 13.56 -10.89
CA ARG A 184 9.82 12.35 -11.70
C ARG A 184 9.24 12.67 -13.08
N LEU A 185 8.21 13.51 -13.15
CA LEU A 185 7.61 13.96 -14.39
C LEU A 185 8.63 14.69 -15.27
N LYS A 186 9.40 15.61 -14.69
CA LYS A 186 10.47 16.33 -15.37
C LYS A 186 11.49 15.39 -16.01
N GLU A 187 11.93 14.34 -15.29
CA GLU A 187 12.85 13.35 -15.86
C GLU A 187 12.21 12.54 -16.99
N GLN A 188 10.94 12.16 -16.87
CA GLN A 188 10.22 11.42 -17.91
C GLN A 188 9.95 12.25 -19.18
N THR A 189 9.86 13.57 -19.05
CA THR A 189 9.63 14.50 -20.16
C THR A 189 10.91 15.13 -20.70
N LYS A 190 12.07 14.81 -20.12
CA LYS A 190 13.37 15.31 -20.54
C LYS A 190 13.65 14.93 -21.98
N GLY A 191 13.98 15.93 -22.81
CA GLY A 191 14.27 15.74 -24.23
C GLY A 191 13.04 15.78 -25.15
N ARG A 192 11.82 15.91 -24.63
CA ARG A 192 10.64 16.19 -25.46
C ARG A 192 10.61 17.68 -25.78
N LYS A 193 10.84 18.03 -27.05
CA LYS A 193 10.62 19.39 -27.56
C LYS A 193 9.17 19.51 -27.97
N ILE A 194 8.50 20.55 -27.49
CA ILE A 194 7.19 20.98 -27.99
C ILE A 194 7.46 22.22 -28.82
N ASN A 195 7.18 22.17 -30.12
CA ASN A 195 7.16 23.35 -30.95
C ASN A 195 5.87 24.09 -30.61
N LEU A 196 6.01 25.16 -29.82
CA LEU A 196 4.89 26.04 -29.44
C LEU A 196 4.52 27.07 -30.51
N TYR A 197 5.37 27.20 -31.50
CA TYR A 197 5.18 28.12 -32.64
C TYR A 197 5.48 27.34 -33.94
N GLU A 198 4.55 27.30 -34.86
CA GLU A 198 4.88 27.10 -36.27
C GLU A 198 5.65 28.34 -36.67
N GLU A 199 6.94 28.23 -36.96
CA GLU A 199 7.65 29.27 -37.69
C GLU A 199 7.02 29.29 -39.07
N ASP A 200 6.18 30.31 -39.34
CA ASP A 200 5.76 30.62 -40.72
C ASP A 200 7.04 30.83 -41.52
N GLU A 201 7.41 29.88 -42.39
CA GLU A 201 8.47 30.08 -43.36
C GLU A 201 8.06 31.29 -44.20
N PRO A 202 8.91 32.32 -44.34
CA PRO A 202 8.58 33.44 -45.18
C PRO A 202 8.43 32.92 -46.61
N GLU A 203 7.24 33.12 -47.18
CA GLU A 203 6.93 32.87 -48.58
C GLU A 203 8.03 33.54 -49.43
N THR A 204 8.88 32.76 -50.10
CA THR A 204 9.89 33.26 -51.03
C THR A 204 9.17 33.92 -52.19
N ALA A 205 9.09 35.23 -52.12
CA ALA A 205 8.59 36.03 -53.23
C ALA A 205 9.46 35.77 -54.48
N ASP A 206 8.87 35.15 -55.49
CA ASP A 206 9.47 34.98 -56.82
C ASP A 206 9.81 36.34 -57.37
N ILE A 207 11.11 36.62 -57.44
CA ILE A 207 11.61 37.82 -58.18
C ILE A 207 11.49 37.48 -59.64
N ILE A 208 10.42 37.98 -60.27
CA ILE A 208 10.28 38.00 -61.73
C ILE A 208 11.32 39.00 -62.29
N THR A 209 12.41 38.46 -62.80
CA THR A 209 13.38 39.26 -63.57
C THR A 209 12.81 39.48 -64.93
N VAL A 210 12.34 40.72 -65.20
CA VAL A 210 11.96 41.17 -66.54
C VAL A 210 13.22 41.70 -67.18
N ASN A 211 13.76 40.94 -68.12
CA ASN A 211 14.78 41.46 -69.08
C ASN A 211 14.09 42.28 -70.12
N GLY A 212 14.50 43.53 -70.28
CA GLY A 212 14.27 44.44 -71.39
C GLY A 212 15.54 45.07 -71.83
#